data_9dbd0598ab6eed3d13cf976f36fcb759
#
_entry.id   9dbd0598ab6eed3d13cf976f36fcb759
#
_cell.length_a   1.000
_cell.length_b   1.000
_cell.length_c   1.000
_cell.angle_alpha   90.00
_cell.angle_beta   90.00
_cell.angle_gamma   90.00
#
_symmetry.space_group_name_H-M   'P 1'
#
loop_
_entity.id
_entity.type
_entity.pdbx_description
1 polymer ?
#
loop_
_entity_poly.entity_id
_entity_poly.type
_entity_poly.pdbx_seq_one_letter_code
_entity_poly.pdbx_strand_id
1 'polypeptide(L)'
;MYGKIKINQQNQIIMASRKNLKKVITFVVDELATEAFLLSYDAQGDTAAWVELFNKIFSLNNEYIARVSHAEPGMPAKKYFNTLCDSFNADAKALLEEIGKLSGK
;
A
#
# COMPACT_ATOMS: atom_id res chain seq x y z
N MET A 1 -12.87 0.62 4.38
CA MET A 1 -12.25 -0.50 3.68
C MET A 1 -10.83 -0.78 4.15
N TYR A 2 -9.97 0.21 4.07
CA TYR A 2 -8.60 0.00 4.57
C TYR A 2 -8.58 -0.30 6.05
N GLY A 3 -9.54 0.22 6.80
CA GLY A 3 -9.61 -0.06 8.20
C GLY A 3 -9.75 -1.53 8.51
N LYS A 4 -10.44 -2.26 7.65
CA LYS A 4 -10.58 -3.70 7.85
C LYS A 4 -9.27 -4.43 7.74
N ILE A 5 -8.41 -3.98 6.85
CA ILE A 5 -7.10 -4.59 6.68
C ILE A 5 -6.26 -4.39 7.92
N LYS A 6 -6.45 -3.28 8.60
CA LYS A 6 -5.66 -2.94 9.78
C LYS A 6 -6.16 -3.59 11.06
N ILE A 7 -7.32 -4.23 11.00
CA ILE A 7 -7.89 -4.83 12.19
C ILE A 7 -7.01 -5.97 12.68
N ASN A 8 -6.97 -6.14 13.97
CA ASN A 8 -6.05 -7.08 14.60
C ASN A 8 -6.22 -8.51 14.16
N GLN A 9 -7.43 -8.94 13.88
CA GLN A 9 -7.58 -10.28 13.39
C GLN A 9 -6.90 -10.44 12.04
N GLN A 10 -6.82 -9.39 11.27
CA GLN A 10 -6.07 -9.42 10.03
C GLN A 10 -4.59 -9.67 10.30
N ASN A 11 -4.07 -9.06 11.36
CA ASN A 11 -2.69 -9.28 11.72
C ASN A 11 -2.41 -10.73 11.99
N GLN A 12 -3.32 -11.42 12.66
CA GLN A 12 -3.13 -12.83 12.95
C GLN A 12 -3.09 -13.67 11.69
N ILE A 13 -3.98 -13.35 10.75
CA ILE A 13 -3.99 -14.06 9.47
C ILE A 13 -2.72 -13.79 8.71
N ILE A 14 -2.25 -12.57 8.71
CA ILE A 14 -1.04 -12.17 8.01
C ILE A 14 0.16 -12.91 8.56
N MET A 15 0.23 -13.05 9.87
CA MET A 15 1.34 -13.75 10.48
C MET A 15 1.38 -15.22 10.07
N ALA A 16 0.24 -15.79 9.74
CA ALA A 16 0.18 -17.20 9.37
C ALA A 16 0.61 -17.44 7.93
N SER A 17 0.62 -16.42 7.07
CA SER A 17 0.87 -16.66 5.67
C SER A 17 1.42 -15.45 4.94
N ARG A 18 2.63 -15.62 4.40
CA ARG A 18 3.23 -14.60 3.54
C ARG A 18 2.41 -14.41 2.27
N LYS A 19 1.84 -15.49 1.78
CA LYS A 19 1.03 -15.42 0.58
C LYS A 19 -0.18 -14.53 0.78
N ASN A 20 -0.84 -14.64 1.92
CA ASN A 20 -1.98 -13.79 2.23
C ASN A 20 -1.57 -12.34 2.38
N LEU A 21 -0.42 -12.10 3.00
CA LEU A 21 0.07 -10.75 3.17
C LEU A 21 0.34 -10.09 1.81
N LYS A 22 0.95 -10.84 0.89
CA LYS A 22 1.18 -10.32 -0.45
C LYS A 22 -0.12 -9.98 -1.16
N LYS A 23 -1.15 -10.81 -0.98
CA LYS A 23 -2.45 -10.54 -1.57
C LYS A 23 -3.06 -9.26 -1.01
N VAL A 24 -2.96 -9.06 0.30
CA VAL A 24 -3.50 -7.86 0.92
C VAL A 24 -2.79 -6.62 0.41
N ILE A 25 -1.46 -6.67 0.34
CA ILE A 25 -0.69 -5.55 -0.18
C ILE A 25 -1.11 -5.22 -1.61
N THR A 26 -1.17 -6.24 -2.45
CA THR A 26 -1.57 -6.04 -3.85
C THR A 26 -2.96 -5.46 -3.94
N PHE A 27 -3.87 -5.95 -3.11
CA PHE A 27 -5.25 -5.45 -3.11
C PHE A 27 -5.30 -3.97 -2.76
N VAL A 28 -4.59 -3.56 -1.73
CA VAL A 28 -4.59 -2.16 -1.32
C VAL A 28 -3.96 -1.28 -2.40
N VAL A 29 -2.87 -1.75 -2.99
CA VAL A 29 -2.22 -0.99 -4.07
C VAL A 29 -3.14 -0.86 -5.27
N ASP A 30 -3.85 -1.92 -5.62
CA ASP A 30 -4.82 -1.86 -6.71
C ASP A 30 -5.92 -0.85 -6.43
N GLU A 31 -6.38 -0.78 -5.18
CA GLU A 31 -7.37 0.21 -4.80
C GLU A 31 -6.84 1.63 -4.96
N LEU A 32 -5.60 1.85 -4.53
CA LEU A 32 -4.99 3.17 -4.69
C LEU A 32 -4.84 3.55 -6.16
N ALA A 33 -4.40 2.59 -6.97
CA ALA A 33 -4.21 2.85 -8.39
C ALA A 33 -5.53 3.14 -9.08
N THR A 34 -6.57 2.41 -8.71
CA THR A 34 -7.89 2.62 -9.29
C THR A 34 -8.43 3.99 -8.92
N GLU A 35 -8.28 4.36 -7.66
CA GLU A 35 -8.74 5.67 -7.20
C GLU A 35 -8.01 6.77 -7.95
N ALA A 36 -6.69 6.66 -8.05
CA ALA A 36 -5.89 7.65 -8.75
C ALA A 36 -6.29 7.72 -10.22
N PHE A 37 -6.53 6.59 -10.84
CA PHE A 37 -6.90 6.56 -12.24
C PHE A 37 -8.22 7.28 -12.47
N LEU A 38 -9.22 6.98 -11.65
CA LEU A 38 -10.53 7.59 -11.80
C LEU A 38 -10.49 9.10 -11.59
N LEU A 39 -9.74 9.52 -10.58
CA LEU A 39 -9.65 10.94 -10.29
C LEU A 39 -8.82 11.69 -11.32
N SER A 40 -7.82 11.04 -11.90
CA SER A 40 -7.00 11.67 -12.93
C SER A 40 -7.80 11.92 -14.20
N TYR A 41 -8.82 11.14 -14.43
CA TYR A 41 -9.69 11.30 -15.59
C TYR A 41 -10.39 12.66 -15.57
N ASP A 42 -10.86 13.05 -14.41
CA ASP A 42 -11.59 14.31 -14.26
C ASP A 42 -10.66 15.49 -14.01
N ALA A 43 -9.45 15.22 -13.54
CA ALA A 43 -8.54 16.30 -13.19
C ALA A 43 -8.00 16.94 -14.44
N GLN A 44 -8.03 18.26 -14.43
CA GLN A 44 -7.42 19.04 -15.48
C GLN A 44 -6.05 19.42 -15.01
N GLY A 45 -5.06 19.29 -15.83
CA GLY A 45 -3.82 19.86 -15.45
C GLY A 45 -2.65 18.93 -15.54
N ASP A 46 -1.91 18.76 -14.46
CA ASP A 46 -0.56 18.26 -14.52
C ASP A 46 -0.50 16.75 -14.70
N THR A 47 -0.47 16.31 -15.95
CA THR A 47 -0.34 14.89 -16.28
C THR A 47 0.94 14.31 -15.72
N ALA A 48 2.01 15.09 -15.70
CA ALA A 48 3.29 14.59 -15.18
C ALA A 48 3.18 14.26 -13.70
N ALA A 49 2.45 15.06 -12.94
CA ALA A 49 2.26 14.79 -11.52
C ALA A 49 1.49 13.49 -11.31
N TRP A 50 0.49 13.23 -12.12
CA TRP A 50 -0.27 11.98 -12.02
C TRP A 50 0.59 10.77 -12.38
N VAL A 51 1.41 10.89 -13.41
CA VAL A 51 2.33 9.82 -13.79
C VAL A 51 3.30 9.54 -12.65
N GLU A 52 3.85 10.57 -12.05
CA GLU A 52 4.75 10.38 -10.93
C GLU A 52 4.06 9.69 -9.77
N LEU A 53 2.82 10.05 -9.50
CA LEU A 53 2.06 9.42 -8.44
C LEU A 53 1.82 7.93 -8.73
N PHE A 54 1.48 7.58 -9.97
CA PHE A 54 1.34 6.18 -10.34
C PHE A 54 2.63 5.41 -10.12
N ASN A 55 3.75 6.02 -10.47
CA ASN A 55 5.05 5.38 -10.25
C ASN A 55 5.29 5.12 -8.77
N LYS A 56 4.92 6.05 -7.93
CA LYS A 56 5.04 5.86 -6.48
C LYS A 56 4.16 4.71 -5.99
N ILE A 57 2.95 4.62 -6.51
CA ILE A 57 2.02 3.57 -6.12
C ILE A 57 2.58 2.20 -6.49
N PHE A 58 3.09 2.07 -7.70
CA PHE A 58 3.64 0.78 -8.13
C PHE A 58 4.95 0.46 -7.43
N SER A 59 5.75 1.47 -7.11
CA SER A 59 6.97 1.26 -6.32
C SER A 59 6.63 0.75 -4.93
N LEU A 60 5.56 1.27 -4.35
CA LEU A 60 5.11 0.79 -3.05
C LEU A 60 4.82 -0.70 -3.10
N ASN A 61 4.10 -1.13 -4.12
CA ASN A 61 3.79 -2.55 -4.28
C ASN A 61 5.06 -3.38 -4.35
N ASN A 62 5.98 -2.99 -5.23
CA ASN A 62 7.19 -3.75 -5.43
C ASN A 62 8.04 -3.82 -4.18
N GLU A 63 8.15 -2.70 -3.47
CA GLU A 63 8.96 -2.66 -2.26
C GLU A 63 8.42 -3.58 -1.19
N TYR A 64 7.11 -3.54 -0.94
CA TYR A 64 6.55 -4.30 0.16
C TYR A 64 6.38 -5.78 -0.18
N ILE A 65 6.13 -6.12 -1.43
CA ILE A 65 6.14 -7.51 -1.85
C ILE A 65 7.54 -8.10 -1.64
N ALA A 66 8.58 -7.35 -1.98
CA ALA A 66 9.95 -7.80 -1.76
C ALA A 66 10.25 -7.98 -0.29
N ARG A 67 9.77 -7.07 0.56
CA ARG A 67 9.99 -7.19 2.00
C ARG A 67 9.32 -8.42 2.59
N VAL A 68 8.14 -8.76 2.09
CA VAL A 68 7.46 -9.97 2.56
C VAL A 68 8.27 -11.21 2.17
N SER A 69 8.85 -11.18 0.98
CA SER A 69 9.63 -12.32 0.48
C SER A 69 10.96 -12.48 1.18
N HIS A 70 11.54 -11.40 1.69
CA HIS A 70 12.88 -11.40 2.27
C HIS A 70 12.87 -10.87 3.69
N ALA A 71 12.25 -11.65 4.58
CA ALA A 71 12.20 -11.29 5.99
C ALA A 71 13.60 -11.24 6.56
N GLU A 72 13.81 -10.32 7.48
CA GLU A 72 15.10 -10.11 8.07
C GLU A 72 15.50 -11.26 8.98
N PRO A 73 16.68 -11.87 8.78
CA PRO A 73 17.01 -13.12 9.48
C PRO A 73 17.09 -12.98 10.98
N GLY A 74 17.54 -11.95 11.54
CA GLY A 74 17.73 -11.86 12.98
C GLY A 74 16.52 -11.40 13.76
N MET A 75 15.40 -11.17 13.12
CA MET A 75 14.23 -10.60 13.75
C MET A 75 13.10 -11.63 13.83
N PRO A 76 12.39 -11.72 14.97
CA PRO A 76 11.24 -12.60 15.05
C PRO A 76 10.22 -12.27 13.97
N ALA A 77 9.70 -13.30 13.33
CA ALA A 77 8.79 -13.09 12.21
C ALA A 77 7.60 -12.23 12.57
N LYS A 78 7.03 -12.46 13.75
CA LYS A 78 5.87 -11.70 14.18
C LYS A 78 6.17 -10.22 14.26
N LYS A 79 7.30 -9.88 14.86
CA LYS A 79 7.70 -8.48 15.00
C LYS A 79 7.97 -7.85 13.64
N TYR A 80 8.66 -8.60 12.79
CA TYR A 80 9.00 -8.11 11.46
C TYR A 80 7.75 -7.77 10.66
N PHE A 81 6.79 -8.68 10.63
CA PHE A 81 5.60 -8.46 9.81
C PHE A 81 4.67 -7.43 10.42
N ASN A 82 4.61 -7.32 11.75
CA ASN A 82 3.85 -6.25 12.36
C ASN A 82 4.41 -4.89 11.99
N THR A 83 5.72 -4.75 12.05
CA THR A 83 6.38 -3.51 11.67
C THR A 83 6.15 -3.20 10.20
N LEU A 84 6.23 -4.21 9.38
CA LEU A 84 6.02 -4.06 7.95
C LEU A 84 4.59 -3.58 7.67
N CYS A 85 3.61 -4.16 8.33
CA CYS A 85 2.22 -3.75 8.15
C CYS A 85 2.00 -2.30 8.58
N ASP A 86 2.61 -1.90 9.69
CA ASP A 86 2.48 -0.53 10.16
C ASP A 86 3.08 0.44 9.15
N SER A 87 4.26 0.10 8.63
CA SER A 87 4.92 0.94 7.63
C SER A 87 4.09 1.02 6.35
N PHE A 88 3.55 -0.12 5.93
CA PHE A 88 2.74 -0.15 4.72
C PHE A 88 1.50 0.72 4.87
N ASN A 89 0.82 0.61 6.00
CA ASN A 89 -0.38 1.41 6.23
C ASN A 89 -0.06 2.90 6.22
N ALA A 90 1.06 3.29 6.82
CA ALA A 90 1.45 4.70 6.83
C ALA A 90 1.75 5.20 5.42
N ASP A 91 2.49 4.40 4.64
CA ASP A 91 2.85 4.78 3.29
C ASP A 91 1.62 4.84 2.38
N ALA A 92 0.72 3.87 2.52
CA ALA A 92 -0.50 3.86 1.73
C ALA A 92 -1.37 5.08 2.05
N LYS A 93 -1.44 5.43 3.33
CA LYS A 93 -2.22 6.60 3.73
C LYS A 93 -1.63 7.88 3.14
N ALA A 94 -0.31 7.98 3.12
CA ALA A 94 0.34 9.14 2.55
C ALA A 94 0.03 9.27 1.06
N LEU A 95 0.03 8.15 0.35
CA LEU A 95 -0.32 8.19 -1.07
C LEU A 95 -1.77 8.56 -1.29
N LEU A 96 -2.66 8.08 -0.43
CA LEU A 96 -4.05 8.44 -0.53
C LEU A 96 -4.24 9.94 -0.37
N GLU A 97 -3.48 10.55 0.53
CA GLU A 97 -3.53 11.99 0.72
C GLU A 97 -3.00 12.73 -0.51
N GLU A 98 -1.94 12.21 -1.14
CA GLU A 98 -1.45 12.81 -2.36
C GLU A 98 -2.47 12.75 -3.48
N ILE A 99 -3.18 11.64 -3.59
CA ILE A 99 -4.25 11.51 -4.57
C ILE A 99 -5.30 12.59 -4.35
N GLY A 100 -5.67 12.79 -3.10
CA GLY A 100 -6.65 13.82 -2.78
C GLY A 100 -6.18 15.22 -3.17
N LYS A 101 -4.91 15.52 -2.90
CA LYS A 101 -4.35 16.81 -3.24
C LYS A 101 -4.33 17.06 -4.73
N LEU A 102 -3.91 16.05 -5.49
CA LEU A 102 -3.85 16.20 -6.94
C LEU A 102 -5.23 16.33 -7.55
N SER A 103 -6.22 15.71 -6.95
CA SER A 103 -7.58 15.79 -7.47
C SER A 103 -8.28 17.10 -7.10
N GLY A 104 -7.64 17.93 -6.29
CA GLY A 104 -8.23 19.20 -5.91
C GLY A 104 -9.16 19.14 -4.73
N LYS A 105 -9.10 18.08 -3.96
CA LYS A 105 -9.96 17.92 -2.79
C LYS A 105 -9.30 18.30 -1.50
#